data_ede5b5672b9a21bd6d25da2dc591c4cd
#
_entry.id   ede5b5672b9a21bd6d25da2dc591c4cd
#
_cell.length_a   1.000
_cell.length_b   1.000
_cell.length_c   1.000
_cell.angle_alpha   90.00
_cell.angle_beta   90.00
_cell.angle_gamma   90.00
#
_symmetry.space_group_name_H-M   'P 1'
#
loop_
_entity.id
_entity.type
_entity.pdbx_description
1 polymer ?
#
loop_
_entity_poly.entity_id
_entity_poly.type
_entity_poly.pdbx_seq_one_letter_code
_entity_poly.pdbx_strand_id
1 'polypeptide(L)'
;MKKFIFILSVAFVFGTLSSNAQEVATKSTSVKTEVKKVKKTKKAAIPKVEGAGMYFESETIDYGTVAPNSDGKREFSFVNNGNKPLIITNASGSCGCTVPSFPKEPIMPGAKAVIGVKYDTSRAGQPFNKTVTVTSNATAAPSKILTIKGTVSAAIVVDAPKS
;
A
#
# COMPACT_ATOMS: atom_id res chain seq x y z
N MET A 1 -40.49 -23.81 26.54
CA MET A 1 -40.39 -25.05 27.34
C MET A 1 -39.00 -25.64 27.19
N LYS A 2 -38.41 -26.00 28.36
CA LYS A 2 -37.17 -26.80 28.59
C LYS A 2 -35.83 -26.07 28.27
N LYS A 3 -35.32 -25.50 29.25
CA LYS A 3 -34.24 -25.61 30.24
C LYS A 3 -33.39 -26.88 30.08
N PHE A 4 -32.08 -26.73 29.87
CA PHE A 4 -31.09 -27.64 30.45
C PHE A 4 -29.81 -26.85 30.79
N ILE A 5 -29.59 -26.80 32.09
CA ILE A 5 -28.37 -26.35 32.79
C ILE A 5 -27.47 -27.59 32.88
N PHE A 6 -26.21 -27.50 32.57
CA PHE A 6 -25.18 -28.41 33.09
C PHE A 6 -23.96 -27.60 33.56
N ILE A 7 -23.91 -27.56 34.88
CA ILE A 7 -22.73 -27.16 35.68
C ILE A 7 -21.88 -28.42 35.81
N LEU A 8 -20.60 -28.36 35.50
CA LEU A 8 -19.62 -29.29 36.07
C LEU A 8 -18.34 -28.56 36.38
N SER A 9 -18.17 -28.35 37.70
CA SER A 9 -16.98 -27.92 38.40
C SER A 9 -16.03 -29.11 38.52
N VAL A 10 -14.76 -28.95 38.13
CA VAL A 10 -13.67 -29.83 38.63
C VAL A 10 -12.49 -28.95 39.01
N ALA A 11 -12.34 -28.80 40.31
CA ALA A 11 -11.12 -28.33 40.94
C ALA A 11 -10.08 -29.47 40.92
N PHE A 12 -8.86 -29.18 40.57
CA PHE A 12 -7.74 -30.05 40.90
C PHE A 12 -6.58 -29.25 41.49
N VAL A 13 -6.13 -29.73 42.60
CA VAL A 13 -5.30 -29.14 43.61
C VAL A 13 -3.85 -29.63 43.47
N PHE A 14 -2.88 -28.72 43.75
CA PHE A 14 -1.53 -28.93 44.30
C PHE A 14 -0.49 -29.79 43.54
N GLY A 15 0.65 -29.17 43.37
CA GLY A 15 1.93 -29.81 43.10
C GLY A 15 3.08 -28.84 43.13
N THR A 16 3.56 -28.48 44.33
CA THR A 16 4.82 -27.78 44.57
C THR A 16 5.99 -28.74 44.37
N LEU A 17 6.99 -28.38 43.56
CA LEU A 17 8.36 -28.85 43.72
C LEU A 17 9.35 -27.75 43.35
N SER A 18 10.04 -27.29 44.36
CA SER A 18 11.28 -26.50 44.28
C SER A 18 12.43 -27.35 43.72
N SER A 19 13.24 -26.79 42.86
CA SER A 19 14.65 -27.14 42.75
C SER A 19 15.45 -25.99 42.17
N ASN A 20 16.43 -25.59 42.94
CA ASN A 20 17.45 -24.59 42.78
C ASN A 20 18.42 -24.83 41.60
N ALA A 21 19.09 -23.70 41.27
CA ALA A 21 20.44 -23.54 40.72
C ALA A 21 20.50 -23.54 39.18
N GLN A 22 20.94 -22.51 38.52
CA GLN A 22 22.26 -21.87 38.57
C GLN A 22 22.24 -20.59 37.73
N GLU A 23 22.81 -19.59 38.32
CA GLU A 23 23.23 -18.31 37.80
C GLU A 23 24.27 -18.48 36.69
N VAL A 24 23.96 -17.99 35.47
CA VAL A 24 24.98 -17.61 34.48
C VAL A 24 24.62 -16.22 34.00
N ALA A 25 25.36 -15.26 34.49
CA ALA A 25 25.32 -13.89 34.06
C ALA A 25 25.85 -13.77 32.61
N THR A 26 24.99 -13.59 31.65
CA THR A 26 25.35 -13.03 30.35
C THR A 26 24.69 -11.66 30.21
N LYS A 27 25.55 -10.66 30.24
CA LYS A 27 25.31 -9.24 30.05
C LYS A 27 24.74 -8.99 28.67
N SER A 28 23.42 -9.00 28.54
CA SER A 28 22.73 -8.62 27.30
C SER A 28 22.52 -7.11 27.30
N THR A 29 23.28 -6.44 26.47
CA THR A 29 23.13 -5.01 26.15
C THR A 29 21.75 -4.77 25.59
N SER A 30 20.89 -4.15 26.37
CA SER A 30 19.57 -3.66 25.93
C SER A 30 19.76 -2.56 24.92
N VAL A 31 19.63 -2.86 23.62
CA VAL A 31 19.45 -1.88 22.57
C VAL A 31 18.01 -1.39 22.68
N LYS A 32 17.87 -0.21 23.27
CA LYS A 32 16.61 0.53 23.37
C LYS A 32 16.21 0.99 21.96
N THR A 33 15.44 0.16 21.26
CA THR A 33 14.82 0.56 19.99
C THR A 33 13.74 1.59 20.32
N GLU A 34 14.03 2.86 20.08
CA GLU A 34 13.02 3.91 20.08
C GLU A 34 12.03 3.64 18.94
N VAL A 35 10.90 3.07 19.30
CA VAL A 35 9.74 3.03 18.42
C VAL A 35 9.25 4.46 18.24
N LYS A 36 9.70 5.11 17.18
CA LYS A 36 9.24 6.42 16.73
C LYS A 36 7.73 6.33 16.51
N LYS A 37 6.97 6.88 17.45
CA LYS A 37 5.51 6.96 17.46
C LYS A 37 5.05 7.64 16.17
N VAL A 38 4.64 6.85 15.18
CA VAL A 38 4.05 7.36 13.94
C VAL A 38 2.79 8.14 14.34
N LYS A 39 2.83 9.43 14.16
CA LYS A 39 1.70 10.34 14.36
C LYS A 39 0.56 9.84 13.49
N LYS A 40 -0.48 9.30 14.12
CA LYS A 40 -1.74 8.91 13.49
C LYS A 40 -2.41 10.20 12.97
N THR A 41 -2.13 10.53 11.71
CA THR A 41 -2.80 11.63 11.01
C THR A 41 -4.31 11.34 11.04
N LYS A 42 -5.10 12.29 11.52
CA LYS A 42 -6.57 12.24 11.47
C LYS A 42 -6.96 11.99 10.01
N LYS A 43 -7.47 10.81 9.72
CA LYS A 43 -8.02 10.46 8.40
C LYS A 43 -9.18 11.41 8.13
N ALA A 44 -8.99 12.36 7.21
CA ALA A 44 -10.04 13.26 6.77
C ALA A 44 -11.23 12.42 6.27
N ALA A 45 -12.45 12.83 6.61
CA ALA A 45 -13.65 12.15 6.15
C ALA A 45 -13.71 12.21 4.62
N ILE A 46 -13.91 11.06 3.97
CA ILE A 46 -14.04 10.99 2.51
C ILE A 46 -15.34 11.71 2.12
N PRO A 47 -15.29 12.77 1.29
CA PRO A 47 -16.50 13.47 0.86
C PRO A 47 -17.37 12.52 0.04
N LYS A 48 -18.67 12.46 0.36
CA LYS A 48 -19.64 11.69 -0.42
C LYS A 48 -20.12 12.50 -1.63
N VAL A 49 -20.34 11.84 -2.77
CA VAL A 49 -20.85 12.45 -3.99
C VAL A 49 -22.07 11.70 -4.52
N GLU A 50 -22.96 12.40 -5.20
CA GLU A 50 -24.06 11.80 -5.93
C GLU A 50 -23.56 11.16 -7.23
N GLY A 51 -24.09 9.98 -7.56
CA GLY A 51 -23.66 9.22 -8.72
C GLY A 51 -22.45 8.32 -8.40
N ALA A 52 -21.68 7.98 -9.42
CA ALA A 52 -20.40 7.26 -9.24
C ALA A 52 -19.31 8.25 -8.82
N GLY A 53 -18.48 7.86 -7.86
CA GLY A 53 -17.40 8.70 -7.34
C GLY A 53 -16.05 7.98 -7.39
N MET A 54 -14.97 8.75 -7.58
CA MET A 54 -13.60 8.23 -7.58
C MET A 54 -12.70 9.13 -6.74
N TYR A 55 -12.51 8.75 -5.48
CA TYR A 55 -11.71 9.49 -4.51
C TYR A 55 -10.37 8.79 -4.26
N PHE A 56 -9.29 9.47 -4.57
CA PHE A 56 -7.92 9.05 -4.25
C PHE A 56 -7.45 9.75 -2.96
N GLU A 57 -6.78 9.02 -2.08
CA GLU A 57 -6.10 9.59 -0.92
C GLU A 57 -4.86 10.39 -1.34
N SER A 58 -4.17 9.90 -2.39
CA SER A 58 -3.10 10.61 -3.07
C SER A 58 -3.18 10.36 -4.58
N GLU A 59 -3.09 11.43 -5.35
CA GLU A 59 -3.04 11.39 -6.82
C GLU A 59 -1.60 11.43 -7.35
N THR A 60 -0.62 11.42 -6.44
CA THR A 60 0.81 11.41 -6.78
C THR A 60 1.54 10.34 -6.00
N ILE A 61 2.36 9.55 -6.70
CA ILE A 61 3.32 8.62 -6.10
C ILE A 61 4.73 9.08 -6.42
N ASP A 62 5.51 9.28 -5.36
CA ASP A 62 6.93 9.53 -5.45
C ASP A 62 7.68 8.21 -5.27
N TYR A 63 8.40 7.80 -6.29
CA TYR A 63 9.24 6.60 -6.28
C TYR A 63 10.55 6.83 -5.52
N GLY A 64 10.89 8.12 -5.25
CA GLY A 64 12.21 8.48 -4.75
C GLY A 64 13.29 8.13 -5.76
N THR A 65 14.41 7.62 -5.29
CA THR A 65 15.48 7.09 -6.14
C THR A 65 15.39 5.58 -6.20
N VAL A 66 15.23 5.03 -7.40
CA VAL A 66 15.14 3.59 -7.67
C VAL A 66 16.33 3.11 -8.49
N ALA A 67 16.74 1.87 -8.29
CA ALA A 67 17.83 1.27 -9.07
C ALA A 67 17.38 1.02 -10.53
N PRO A 68 18.30 1.06 -11.50
CA PRO A 68 18.03 0.61 -12.86
C PRO A 68 17.53 -0.83 -12.89
N ASN A 69 16.56 -1.11 -13.76
CA ASN A 69 15.93 -2.43 -13.91
C ASN A 69 15.25 -2.99 -12.64
N SER A 70 15.00 -2.14 -11.64
CA SER A 70 14.25 -2.52 -10.45
C SER A 70 12.75 -2.62 -10.74
N ASP A 71 11.97 -3.19 -9.77
CA ASP A 71 10.52 -3.26 -9.91
C ASP A 71 9.90 -1.85 -9.89
N GLY A 72 9.39 -1.45 -11.05
CA GLY A 72 8.71 -0.18 -11.25
C GLY A 72 7.21 -0.22 -10.97
N LYS A 73 6.66 -1.28 -10.34
CA LYS A 73 5.24 -1.37 -10.01
C LYS A 73 4.89 -0.54 -8.79
N ARG A 74 3.80 0.20 -8.88
CA ARG A 74 3.16 0.93 -7.78
C ARG A 74 1.64 0.92 -7.97
N GLU A 75 0.91 1.29 -6.93
CA GLU A 75 -0.55 1.26 -6.92
C GLU A 75 -1.13 2.52 -6.31
N PHE A 76 -2.11 3.11 -6.99
CA PHE A 76 -2.95 4.18 -6.47
C PHE A 76 -4.21 3.57 -5.90
N SER A 77 -4.38 3.66 -4.58
CA SER A 77 -5.61 3.24 -3.93
C SER A 77 -6.67 4.32 -4.04
N PHE A 78 -7.90 3.91 -4.33
CA PHE A 78 -9.04 4.80 -4.37
C PHE A 78 -10.30 4.14 -3.80
N VAL A 79 -11.32 4.93 -3.57
CA VAL A 79 -12.63 4.50 -3.06
C VAL A 79 -13.70 5.04 -4.00
N ASN A 80 -14.70 4.21 -4.31
CA ASN A 80 -15.93 4.75 -4.86
C ASN A 80 -16.69 5.47 -3.73
N ASN A 81 -16.53 6.78 -3.66
CA ASN A 81 -17.19 7.64 -2.66
C ASN A 81 -18.58 8.11 -3.08
N GLY A 82 -19.11 7.55 -4.15
CA GLY A 82 -20.45 7.80 -4.65
C GLY A 82 -21.51 6.84 -4.13
N ASN A 83 -22.73 6.98 -4.64
CA ASN A 83 -23.90 6.12 -4.33
C ASN A 83 -24.31 5.22 -5.51
N LYS A 84 -23.55 5.22 -6.62
CA LYS A 84 -23.73 4.35 -7.77
C LYS A 84 -22.45 3.59 -8.10
N PRO A 85 -22.53 2.44 -8.80
CA PRO A 85 -21.33 1.70 -9.24
C PRO A 85 -20.41 2.56 -10.11
N LEU A 86 -19.10 2.52 -9.82
CA LEU A 86 -18.07 3.16 -10.60
C LEU A 86 -17.50 2.17 -11.61
N ILE A 87 -17.43 2.56 -12.86
CA ILE A 87 -16.89 1.78 -13.97
C ILE A 87 -15.72 2.56 -14.56
N ILE A 88 -14.53 1.96 -14.55
CA ILE A 88 -13.36 2.50 -15.24
C ILE A 88 -13.36 1.95 -16.66
N THR A 89 -13.38 2.84 -17.62
CA THR A 89 -13.45 2.50 -19.05
C THR A 89 -12.06 2.44 -19.68
N ASN A 90 -11.13 3.28 -19.19
CA ASN A 90 -9.77 3.33 -19.72
C ASN A 90 -8.76 3.85 -18.68
N ALA A 91 -7.51 3.44 -18.85
CA ALA A 91 -6.36 4.07 -18.20
C ALA A 91 -5.18 4.06 -19.19
N SER A 92 -4.58 5.23 -19.40
CA SER A 92 -3.48 5.40 -20.36
C SER A 92 -2.33 6.20 -19.75
N GLY A 93 -1.11 5.73 -19.98
CA GLY A 93 0.12 6.46 -19.60
C GLY A 93 0.45 7.55 -20.61
N SER A 94 1.12 8.62 -20.16
CA SER A 94 1.62 9.70 -21.01
C SER A 94 2.74 9.28 -21.96
N CYS A 95 3.30 8.08 -21.79
CA CYS A 95 4.32 7.49 -22.68
C CYS A 95 4.23 5.96 -22.63
N GLY A 96 4.85 5.27 -23.60
CA GLY A 96 4.96 3.80 -23.59
C GLY A 96 5.80 3.25 -22.43
N CYS A 97 6.52 4.10 -21.70
CA CYS A 97 7.29 3.76 -20.51
C CYS A 97 6.44 3.62 -19.23
N THR A 98 5.15 3.90 -19.32
CA THR A 98 4.20 3.87 -18.19
C THR A 98 2.98 3.04 -18.59
N VAL A 99 2.86 1.85 -18.03
CA VAL A 99 1.79 0.90 -18.35
C VAL A 99 0.83 0.79 -17.16
N PRO A 100 -0.38 1.36 -17.27
CA PRO A 100 -1.40 1.24 -16.23
C PRO A 100 -2.19 -0.06 -16.35
N SER A 101 -2.74 -0.50 -15.21
CA SER A 101 -3.74 -1.55 -15.10
C SER A 101 -4.88 -1.09 -14.18
N PHE A 102 -6.10 -1.58 -14.40
CA PHE A 102 -7.28 -1.15 -13.65
C PHE A 102 -8.33 -2.26 -13.59
N PRO A 103 -9.23 -2.23 -12.56
CA PRO A 103 -10.35 -3.16 -12.44
C PRO A 103 -11.29 -3.06 -13.63
N LYS A 104 -11.71 -4.19 -14.18
CA LYS A 104 -12.71 -4.28 -15.25
C LYS A 104 -14.13 -4.38 -14.73
N GLU A 105 -14.28 -4.90 -13.50
CA GLU A 105 -15.57 -5.04 -12.84
C GLU A 105 -16.06 -3.72 -12.24
N PRO A 106 -17.38 -3.50 -12.17
CA PRO A 106 -17.95 -2.34 -11.49
C PRO A 106 -17.57 -2.30 -10.01
N ILE A 107 -17.11 -1.15 -9.55
CA ILE A 107 -16.69 -0.92 -8.16
C ILE A 107 -17.90 -0.36 -7.41
N MET A 108 -18.42 -1.12 -6.46
CA MET A 108 -19.63 -0.78 -5.70
C MET A 108 -19.41 0.44 -4.80
N PRO A 109 -20.49 1.18 -4.43
CA PRO A 109 -20.42 2.28 -3.48
C PRO A 109 -19.70 1.90 -2.18
N GLY A 110 -18.72 2.70 -1.76
CA GLY A 110 -17.89 2.46 -0.58
C GLY A 110 -16.77 1.44 -0.76
N ALA A 111 -16.74 0.70 -1.87
CA ALA A 111 -15.67 -0.26 -2.14
C ALA A 111 -14.36 0.44 -2.49
N LYS A 112 -13.25 -0.20 -2.10
CA LYS A 112 -11.88 0.22 -2.44
C LYS A 112 -11.39 -0.59 -3.63
N ALA A 113 -10.58 0.07 -4.47
CA ALA A 113 -9.90 -0.56 -5.58
C ALA A 113 -8.55 0.12 -5.84
N VAL A 114 -7.77 -0.39 -6.79
CA VAL A 114 -6.46 0.14 -7.13
C VAL A 114 -6.31 0.34 -8.64
N ILE A 115 -5.57 1.39 -9.01
CA ILE A 115 -4.98 1.55 -10.33
C ILE A 115 -3.52 1.15 -10.20
N GLY A 116 -3.14 0.04 -10.80
CA GLY A 116 -1.74 -0.36 -10.90
C GLY A 116 -1.02 0.47 -11.96
N VAL A 117 0.25 0.77 -11.72
CA VAL A 117 1.13 1.46 -12.68
C VAL A 117 2.49 0.80 -12.66
N LYS A 118 3.00 0.44 -13.84
CA LYS A 118 4.36 -0.04 -14.01
C LYS A 118 5.16 0.99 -14.81
N TYR A 119 6.22 1.53 -14.20
CA TYR A 119 7.18 2.41 -14.87
C TYR A 119 8.39 1.61 -15.34
N ASP A 120 8.88 1.89 -16.55
CA ASP A 120 10.11 1.30 -17.07
C ASP A 120 11.34 1.95 -16.42
N THR A 121 12.00 1.24 -15.52
CA THR A 121 13.19 1.69 -14.78
C THR A 121 14.51 1.41 -15.49
N SER A 122 14.49 1.01 -16.76
CA SER A 122 15.73 0.76 -17.54
C SER A 122 16.53 2.04 -17.85
N ARG A 123 15.91 3.22 -17.73
CA ARG A 123 16.49 4.53 -18.06
C ARG A 123 17.36 5.07 -16.92
N ALA A 124 18.54 4.48 -16.73
CA ALA A 124 19.50 4.88 -15.71
C ALA A 124 19.90 6.37 -15.80
N GLY A 125 20.09 7.01 -14.65
CA GLY A 125 20.53 8.39 -14.52
C GLY A 125 19.48 9.44 -14.89
N GLN A 126 18.21 9.05 -15.09
CA GLN A 126 17.16 9.97 -15.55
C GLN A 126 16.08 10.20 -14.48
N PRO A 127 15.75 11.47 -14.18
CA PRO A 127 14.53 11.81 -13.46
C PRO A 127 13.31 11.55 -14.36
N PHE A 128 12.18 11.21 -13.74
CA PHE A 128 10.92 11.07 -14.45
C PHE A 128 9.76 11.75 -13.71
N ASN A 129 8.86 12.28 -14.52
CA ASN A 129 7.57 12.78 -14.08
C ASN A 129 6.57 12.41 -15.19
N LYS A 130 5.70 11.43 -14.91
CA LYS A 130 4.76 10.85 -15.88
C LYS A 130 3.36 10.87 -15.32
N THR A 131 2.39 10.94 -16.22
CA THR A 131 0.97 10.92 -15.84
C THR A 131 0.27 9.69 -16.37
N VAL A 132 -0.77 9.30 -15.66
CA VAL A 132 -1.74 8.28 -16.09
C VAL A 132 -3.11 8.95 -16.06
N THR A 133 -3.78 8.93 -17.21
CA THR A 133 -5.15 9.41 -17.34
C THR A 133 -6.10 8.24 -17.17
N VAL A 134 -6.97 8.32 -16.16
CA VAL A 134 -8.01 7.33 -15.87
C VAL A 134 -9.35 7.88 -16.31
N THR A 135 -10.07 7.17 -17.17
CA THR A 135 -11.40 7.54 -17.65
C THR A 135 -12.45 6.61 -17.03
N SER A 136 -13.54 7.18 -16.56
CA SER A 136 -14.60 6.44 -15.86
C SER A 136 -15.97 7.12 -16.03
N ASN A 137 -17.01 6.51 -15.46
CA ASN A 137 -18.34 7.11 -15.34
C ASN A 137 -18.52 7.99 -14.09
N ALA A 138 -17.43 8.40 -13.42
CA ALA A 138 -17.51 9.25 -12.23
C ALA A 138 -18.18 10.59 -12.57
N THR A 139 -19.20 10.96 -11.80
CA THR A 139 -20.06 12.12 -12.11
C THR A 139 -19.32 13.46 -11.98
N ALA A 140 -18.50 13.61 -10.93
CA ALA A 140 -17.79 14.86 -10.67
C ALA A 140 -16.51 15.00 -11.51
N ALA A 141 -15.84 13.90 -11.84
CA ALA A 141 -14.58 13.89 -12.57
C ALA A 141 -14.48 12.61 -13.43
N PRO A 142 -15.08 12.58 -14.63
CA PRO A 142 -15.04 11.41 -15.51
C PRO A 142 -13.63 11.10 -15.99
N SER A 143 -12.73 12.08 -15.99
CA SER A 143 -11.31 11.90 -16.25
C SER A 143 -10.48 12.36 -15.05
N LYS A 144 -9.57 11.52 -14.59
CA LYS A 144 -8.67 11.76 -13.45
C LYS A 144 -7.23 11.57 -13.90
N ILE A 145 -6.37 12.51 -13.53
CA ILE A 145 -4.93 12.45 -13.82
C ILE A 145 -4.19 12.04 -12.54
N LEU A 146 -3.44 10.96 -12.65
CA LEU A 146 -2.54 10.47 -11.60
C LEU A 146 -1.10 10.73 -12.03
N THR A 147 -0.23 11.07 -11.08
CA THR A 147 1.17 11.42 -11.36
C THR A 147 2.12 10.44 -10.69
N ILE A 148 3.12 9.97 -11.42
CA ILE A 148 4.27 9.25 -10.87
C ILE A 148 5.53 10.07 -11.14
N LYS A 149 6.40 10.17 -10.15
CA LYS A 149 7.67 10.88 -10.25
C LYS A 149 8.76 10.15 -9.49
N GLY A 150 10.01 10.42 -9.84
CA GLY A 150 11.17 9.82 -9.20
C GLY A 150 12.42 9.99 -10.04
N THR A 151 13.49 9.30 -9.64
CA THR A 151 14.75 9.27 -10.37
C THR A 151 15.23 7.83 -10.46
N VAL A 152 15.61 7.38 -11.64
CA VAL A 152 16.37 6.13 -11.76
C VAL A 152 17.84 6.47 -11.53
N SER A 153 18.50 5.83 -10.55
CA SER A 153 19.91 6.07 -10.27
C SER A 153 20.80 5.76 -11.48
N ALA A 154 22.00 6.34 -11.52
CA ALA A 154 22.98 5.94 -12.52
C ALA A 154 23.35 4.46 -12.35
N ALA A 155 23.63 3.78 -13.45
CA ALA A 155 24.20 2.43 -13.39
C ALA A 155 25.55 2.49 -12.68
N ILE A 156 25.78 1.62 -11.71
CA ILE A 156 27.10 1.46 -11.11
C ILE A 156 27.96 0.75 -12.14
N VAL A 157 28.85 1.49 -12.81
CA VAL A 157 29.89 0.88 -13.61
C VAL A 157 30.92 0.32 -12.61
N VAL A 158 30.89 -0.97 -12.35
CA VAL A 158 31.98 -1.65 -11.65
C VAL A 158 33.09 -1.80 -12.68
N ASP A 159 34.12 -0.93 -12.61
CA ASP A 159 35.31 -1.16 -13.38
C ASP A 159 35.89 -2.53 -13.00
N ALA A 160 35.87 -3.45 -13.96
CA ALA A 160 36.51 -4.74 -13.77
C ALA A 160 38.03 -4.49 -13.57
N PRO A 161 38.68 -5.11 -12.59
CA PRO A 161 40.12 -4.95 -12.40
C PRO A 161 40.83 -5.38 -13.68
N LYS A 162 41.58 -4.47 -14.25
CA LYS A 162 42.50 -4.79 -15.35
C LYS A 162 43.53 -5.78 -14.82
N SER A 163 43.44 -7.02 -15.27
CA SER A 163 44.47 -8.04 -15.11
C SER A 163 45.68 -7.74 -15.99
#